data_81d48bc0465c701d71a65eac63dceda0
#
_entry.id   81d48bc0465c701d71a65eac63dceda0
#
_cell.length_a   1.000
_cell.length_b   1.000
_cell.length_c   1.000
_cell.angle_alpha   90.00
_cell.angle_beta   90.00
_cell.angle_gamma   90.00
#
_symmetry.space_group_name_H-M   'P 1'
#
loop_
_entity.id
_entity.type
_entity.pdbx_description
1 polymer ?
#
loop_
_entity_poly.entity_id
_entity_poly.type
_entity_poly.pdbx_seq_one_letter_code
_entity_poly.pdbx_strand_id
1 'polypeptide(L)'
;MSIETLLNGESKNVEYKLTPPSRSINYTKTAVAFANGQGGCLVFGVEDQTLRVVGIAEDKVFTVMDSISDAIVNSCEPLIIPDITMHDVNGKTVIVAEIAPGLQRPYHIKSLGQEQGTFVRVAGTTRQADQPTIRELTIEGSNRSFDQVQCLGLSVAEEDIEALCASLTKTAKDNAEDPSKVKTVTEKQLLQW
;
A
#
# COMPACT_ATOMS: atom_id res chain seq x y z
N MET A 1 15.05 -9.28 3.26
CA MET A 1 14.99 -10.56 2.49
C MET A 1 16.40 -10.88 2.01
N SER A 2 16.87 -12.18 1.94
CA SER A 2 18.24 -12.46 1.46
C SER A 2 18.31 -12.25 -0.05
N ILE A 3 19.48 -11.82 -0.56
CA ILE A 3 19.67 -11.60 -2.02
C ILE A 3 19.47 -12.89 -2.81
N GLU A 4 19.81 -14.04 -2.24
CA GLU A 4 19.61 -15.36 -2.86
C GLU A 4 18.11 -15.65 -3.07
N THR A 5 17.28 -15.29 -2.09
CA THR A 5 15.82 -15.44 -2.22
C THR A 5 15.25 -14.47 -3.28
N LEU A 6 15.81 -13.26 -3.38
CA LEU A 6 15.41 -12.30 -4.39
C LEU A 6 15.76 -12.72 -5.81
N LEU A 7 16.78 -13.56 -6.02
CA LEU A 7 17.23 -14.00 -7.34
C LEU A 7 16.52 -15.31 -7.83
N ASN A 8 15.52 -15.80 -7.11
CA ASN A 8 14.79 -17.01 -7.48
C ASN A 8 13.71 -16.81 -8.56
N GLY A 9 13.53 -15.63 -9.07
CA GLY A 9 12.59 -15.31 -10.14
C GLY A 9 11.60 -14.21 -9.81
N GLU A 10 10.93 -13.69 -10.84
CA GLU A 10 9.87 -12.72 -10.68
C GLU A 10 8.75 -13.27 -9.79
N SER A 11 8.24 -12.42 -8.94
CA SER A 11 7.11 -12.70 -8.09
C SER A 11 6.19 -11.49 -8.02
N LYS A 12 5.07 -11.64 -7.32
CA LYS A 12 4.18 -10.51 -7.03
C LYS A 12 4.93 -9.33 -6.40
N ASN A 13 5.99 -9.60 -5.63
CA ASN A 13 6.69 -8.63 -4.82
C ASN A 13 8.14 -8.38 -5.26
N VAL A 14 8.58 -8.89 -6.41
CA VAL A 14 9.93 -8.67 -6.95
C VAL A 14 9.84 -8.30 -8.41
N GLU A 15 10.58 -7.25 -8.79
CA GLU A 15 10.70 -6.77 -10.18
C GLU A 15 12.18 -6.54 -10.51
N TYR A 16 12.64 -7.07 -11.66
CA TYR A 16 14.02 -6.90 -12.10
C TYR A 16 14.16 -5.82 -13.17
N LYS A 17 15.30 -5.15 -13.14
CA LYS A 17 15.71 -4.20 -14.17
C LYS A 17 17.21 -4.34 -14.40
N LEU A 18 17.61 -4.39 -15.66
CA LEU A 18 19.03 -4.44 -16.02
C LEU A 18 19.76 -3.18 -15.56
N THR A 19 19.16 -2.01 -15.83
CA THR A 19 19.61 -0.69 -15.40
C THR A 19 18.39 0.17 -15.09
N PRO A 20 18.51 1.26 -14.32
CA PRO A 20 17.39 2.19 -14.20
C PRO A 20 17.00 2.72 -15.57
N PRO A 21 15.74 2.53 -16.00
CA PRO A 21 15.26 3.08 -17.25
C PRO A 21 15.37 4.60 -17.29
N SER A 22 15.69 5.17 -18.45
CA SER A 22 15.78 6.61 -18.67
C SER A 22 14.50 7.37 -18.30
N ARG A 23 13.34 6.72 -18.43
CA ARG A 23 12.06 7.23 -17.93
C ARG A 23 11.78 6.57 -16.58
N SER A 24 11.94 7.33 -15.50
CA SER A 24 11.73 6.85 -14.13
C SER A 24 10.34 6.26 -13.88
N ILE A 25 9.32 6.75 -14.57
CA ILE A 25 7.95 6.23 -14.46
C ILE A 25 7.85 4.72 -14.72
N ASN A 26 8.78 4.14 -15.48
CA ASN A 26 8.78 2.70 -15.77
C ASN A 26 9.04 1.82 -14.54
N TYR A 27 9.63 2.38 -13.47
CA TYR A 27 9.81 1.66 -12.21
C TYR A 27 9.12 2.35 -11.01
N THR A 28 8.91 3.68 -11.04
CA THR A 28 8.22 4.37 -9.95
C THR A 28 6.74 3.96 -9.85
N LYS A 29 6.08 3.63 -10.97
CA LYS A 29 4.75 3.00 -10.95
C LYS A 29 4.72 1.66 -10.22
N THR A 30 5.82 0.88 -10.31
CA THR A 30 5.94 -0.38 -9.56
C THR A 30 6.18 -0.12 -8.08
N ALA A 31 6.95 0.91 -7.72
CA ALA A 31 7.10 1.35 -6.33
C ALA A 31 5.73 1.76 -5.72
N VAL A 32 4.93 2.52 -6.47
CA VAL A 32 3.54 2.85 -6.08
C VAL A 32 2.71 1.59 -5.88
N ALA A 33 2.79 0.63 -6.80
CA ALA A 33 2.01 -0.61 -6.71
C ALA A 33 2.45 -1.49 -5.52
N PHE A 34 3.74 -1.47 -5.16
CA PHE A 34 4.23 -2.13 -3.95
C PHE A 34 3.72 -1.45 -2.68
N ALA A 35 3.75 -0.12 -2.60
CA ALA A 35 3.23 0.64 -1.47
C ALA A 35 1.71 0.44 -1.29
N ASN A 36 0.95 0.34 -2.37
CA ASN A 36 -0.48 0.02 -2.34
C ASN A 36 -0.78 -1.45 -2.02
N GLY A 37 0.22 -2.32 -2.07
CA GLY A 37 0.10 -3.75 -1.77
C GLY A 37 0.79 -4.15 -0.47
N GLN A 38 1.54 -5.23 -0.54
CA GLN A 38 2.28 -5.83 0.58
C GLN A 38 3.77 -5.45 0.59
N GLY A 39 4.15 -4.39 -0.13
CA GLY A 39 5.54 -4.05 -0.35
C GLY A 39 6.19 -4.90 -1.42
N GLY A 40 7.49 -4.66 -1.65
CA GLY A 40 8.26 -5.43 -2.63
C GLY A 40 9.62 -4.81 -2.91
N CYS A 41 10.39 -5.46 -3.78
CA CYS A 41 11.74 -5.08 -4.14
C CYS A 41 11.89 -4.81 -5.63
N LEU A 42 12.50 -3.68 -5.96
CA LEU A 42 13.05 -3.39 -7.28
C LEU A 42 14.51 -3.76 -7.28
N VAL A 43 14.91 -4.68 -8.14
CA VAL A 43 16.27 -5.20 -8.23
C VAL A 43 16.91 -4.72 -9.53
N PHE A 44 18.01 -3.97 -9.43
CA PHE A 44 18.75 -3.41 -10.56
C PHE A 44 20.09 -4.10 -10.74
N GLY A 45 20.48 -4.35 -11.98
CA GLY A 45 21.68 -5.11 -12.33
C GLY A 45 21.39 -6.56 -12.73
N VAL A 46 20.12 -6.92 -12.86
CA VAL A 46 19.67 -8.27 -13.23
C VAL A 46 18.80 -8.19 -14.49
N GLU A 47 19.07 -9.07 -15.43
CA GLU A 47 18.28 -9.20 -16.66
C GLU A 47 16.97 -9.93 -16.38
N ASP A 48 15.85 -9.28 -16.70
CA ASP A 48 14.50 -9.70 -16.34
C ASP A 48 14.13 -11.12 -16.81
N GLN A 49 14.40 -11.42 -18.09
CA GLN A 49 13.97 -12.69 -18.68
C GLN A 49 14.86 -13.89 -18.32
N THR A 50 16.15 -13.67 -18.19
CA THR A 50 17.14 -14.75 -17.99
C THR A 50 17.59 -14.87 -16.54
N LEU A 51 17.26 -13.89 -15.70
CA LEU A 51 17.74 -13.70 -14.33
C LEU A 51 19.29 -13.65 -14.23
N ARG A 52 19.93 -13.36 -15.36
CA ARG A 52 21.38 -13.24 -15.40
C ARG A 52 21.82 -11.96 -14.68
N VAL A 53 22.65 -12.12 -13.67
CA VAL A 53 23.28 -10.99 -12.99
C VAL A 53 24.33 -10.38 -13.91
N VAL A 54 24.09 -9.14 -14.32
CA VAL A 54 25.01 -8.34 -15.14
C VAL A 54 25.80 -7.39 -14.23
N GLY A 55 25.15 -6.85 -13.21
CA GLY A 55 25.70 -5.89 -12.26
C GLY A 55 25.65 -4.45 -12.75
N ILE A 56 25.88 -3.54 -11.82
CA ILE A 56 26.06 -2.10 -12.05
C ILE A 56 27.57 -1.80 -11.97
N ALA A 57 28.09 -0.96 -12.85
CA ALA A 57 29.48 -0.56 -12.84
C ALA A 57 29.84 0.16 -11.53
N GLU A 58 30.95 -0.23 -10.89
CA GLU A 58 31.35 0.24 -9.55
C GLU A 58 31.39 1.77 -9.42
N ASP A 59 31.89 2.45 -10.46
CA ASP A 59 31.98 3.90 -10.53
C ASP A 59 30.63 4.60 -10.59
N LYS A 60 29.55 3.87 -10.86
CA LYS A 60 28.18 4.39 -11.02
C LYS A 60 27.23 3.99 -9.89
N VAL A 61 27.62 3.07 -9.02
CA VAL A 61 26.70 2.49 -8.01
C VAL A 61 26.02 3.58 -7.19
N PHE A 62 26.77 4.48 -6.58
CA PHE A 62 26.19 5.53 -5.73
C PHE A 62 25.31 6.51 -6.53
N THR A 63 25.76 6.92 -7.72
CA THR A 63 24.95 7.79 -8.59
C THR A 63 23.64 7.15 -8.99
N VAL A 64 23.64 5.84 -9.23
CA VAL A 64 22.42 5.07 -9.57
C VAL A 64 21.52 4.95 -8.34
N MET A 65 22.06 4.69 -7.15
CA MET A 65 21.28 4.63 -5.90
C MET A 65 20.58 5.97 -5.64
N ASP A 66 21.31 7.08 -5.74
CA ASP A 66 20.76 8.43 -5.56
C ASP A 66 19.66 8.71 -6.59
N SER A 67 19.91 8.39 -7.85
CA SER A 67 18.91 8.58 -8.93
C SER A 67 17.63 7.79 -8.72
N ILE A 68 17.72 6.55 -8.21
CA ILE A 68 16.56 5.71 -7.89
C ILE A 68 15.78 6.32 -6.73
N SER A 69 16.49 6.70 -5.65
CA SER A 69 15.91 7.35 -4.49
C SER A 69 15.16 8.61 -4.87
N ASP A 70 15.83 9.53 -5.54
CA ASP A 70 15.27 10.81 -5.97
C ASP A 70 14.02 10.64 -6.86
N ALA A 71 14.08 9.69 -7.79
CA ALA A 71 12.96 9.44 -8.67
C ALA A 71 11.72 8.93 -7.92
N ILE A 72 11.88 8.03 -6.94
CA ILE A 72 10.78 7.50 -6.15
C ILE A 72 10.22 8.59 -5.22
N VAL A 73 11.10 9.22 -4.44
CA VAL A 73 10.73 10.26 -3.46
C VAL A 73 10.02 11.44 -4.12
N ASN A 74 10.52 11.91 -5.25
CA ASN A 74 9.97 13.09 -5.91
C ASN A 74 8.71 12.80 -6.75
N SER A 75 8.53 11.56 -7.24
CA SER A 75 7.43 11.23 -8.15
C SER A 75 6.18 10.69 -7.46
N CYS A 76 6.28 10.20 -6.21
CA CYS A 76 5.18 9.51 -5.54
C CYS A 76 4.47 10.37 -4.50
N GLU A 77 3.17 10.18 -4.37
CA GLU A 77 2.32 10.82 -3.36
C GLU A 77 1.28 9.81 -2.84
N PRO A 78 1.09 9.65 -1.52
CA PRO A 78 1.97 10.12 -0.45
C PRO A 78 3.44 9.75 -0.64
N LEU A 79 4.33 10.35 0.16
CA LEU A 79 5.77 10.13 0.06
C LEU A 79 6.12 8.65 0.26
N ILE A 80 6.90 8.09 -0.66
CA ILE A 80 7.51 6.76 -0.54
C ILE A 80 9.00 6.94 -0.32
N ILE A 81 9.53 6.40 0.78
CA ILE A 81 10.96 6.39 1.08
C ILE A 81 11.44 4.96 0.87
N PRO A 82 12.21 4.67 -0.20
CA PRO A 82 12.76 3.35 -0.43
C PRO A 82 13.93 3.07 0.52
N ASP A 83 14.08 1.82 0.97
CA ASP A 83 15.33 1.36 1.57
C ASP A 83 16.22 0.79 0.46
N ILE A 84 17.34 1.47 0.19
CA ILE A 84 18.22 1.14 -0.94
C ILE A 84 19.52 0.54 -0.43
N THR A 85 19.78 -0.69 -0.82
CA THR A 85 20.96 -1.46 -0.46
C THR A 85 21.72 -1.94 -1.69
N MET A 86 23.02 -2.16 -1.54
CA MET A 86 23.84 -2.80 -2.56
C MET A 86 24.32 -4.17 -2.08
N HIS A 87 24.39 -5.12 -3.00
CA HIS A 87 24.79 -6.49 -2.74
C HIS A 87 25.82 -6.95 -3.77
N ASP A 88 26.84 -7.68 -3.33
CA ASP A 88 27.74 -8.39 -4.24
C ASP A 88 27.15 -9.77 -4.57
N VAL A 89 27.08 -10.06 -5.85
CA VAL A 89 26.68 -11.37 -6.36
C VAL A 89 27.73 -11.86 -7.35
N ASN A 90 28.61 -12.72 -6.89
CA ASN A 90 29.72 -13.26 -7.69
C ASN A 90 30.61 -12.18 -8.33
N GLY A 91 30.99 -11.17 -7.54
CA GLY A 91 31.82 -10.05 -8.00
C GLY A 91 31.10 -9.02 -8.86
N LYS A 92 29.76 -9.00 -8.81
CA LYS A 92 28.91 -8.03 -9.52
C LYS A 92 27.98 -7.33 -8.55
N THR A 93 27.98 -6.01 -8.59
CA THR A 93 27.11 -5.20 -7.71
C THR A 93 25.68 -5.14 -8.22
N VAL A 94 24.75 -5.53 -7.37
CA VAL A 94 23.29 -5.45 -7.58
C VAL A 94 22.73 -4.44 -6.58
N ILE A 95 21.83 -3.56 -7.03
CA ILE A 95 21.14 -2.59 -6.18
C ILE A 95 19.71 -3.08 -5.95
N VAL A 96 19.27 -3.09 -4.69
CA VAL A 96 17.93 -3.45 -4.26
C VAL A 96 17.27 -2.23 -3.63
N ALA A 97 16.13 -1.80 -4.17
CA ALA A 97 15.28 -0.79 -3.55
C ALA A 97 14.04 -1.50 -2.98
N GLU A 98 14.00 -1.62 -1.66
CA GLU A 98 12.88 -2.21 -0.94
C GLU A 98 11.84 -1.13 -0.64
N ILE A 99 10.59 -1.42 -0.96
CA ILE A 99 9.42 -0.58 -0.73
C ILE A 99 8.54 -1.25 0.32
N ALA A 100 8.38 -0.61 1.45
CA ALA A 100 7.49 -1.09 2.50
C ALA A 100 6.00 -0.93 2.10
N PRO A 101 5.09 -1.75 2.66
CA PRO A 101 3.65 -1.51 2.55
C PRO A 101 3.29 -0.13 3.09
N GLY A 102 2.57 0.65 2.29
CA GLY A 102 2.18 1.99 2.67
C GLY A 102 0.95 2.00 3.60
N LEU A 103 0.94 2.90 4.57
CA LEU A 103 -0.18 3.08 5.52
C LEU A 103 -1.18 4.16 5.08
N GLN A 104 -0.78 5.06 4.17
CA GLN A 104 -1.59 6.20 3.72
C GLN A 104 -2.11 6.00 2.28
N ARG A 105 -2.65 4.81 2.01
CA ARG A 105 -3.21 4.47 0.69
C ARG A 105 -4.39 5.37 0.31
N PRO A 106 -4.59 5.65 -0.99
CA PRO A 106 -3.83 5.16 -2.15
C PRO A 106 -2.59 6.00 -2.45
N TYR A 107 -1.47 5.35 -2.72
CA TYR A 107 -0.28 5.97 -3.28
C TYR A 107 -0.43 6.11 -4.79
N HIS A 108 0.11 7.17 -5.35
CA HIS A 108 0.01 7.43 -6.80
C HIS A 108 1.21 8.23 -7.33
N ILE A 109 1.36 8.27 -8.65
CA ILE A 109 2.33 9.13 -9.32
C ILE A 109 1.77 10.57 -9.36
N LYS A 110 2.47 11.53 -8.73
CA LYS A 110 2.04 12.94 -8.61
C LYS A 110 1.60 13.55 -9.93
N SER A 111 2.42 13.39 -10.99
CA SER A 111 2.19 14.00 -12.29
C SER A 111 0.95 13.47 -13.02
N LEU A 112 0.44 12.31 -12.64
CA LEU A 112 -0.75 11.69 -13.21
C LEU A 112 -2.01 11.91 -12.36
N GLY A 113 -1.84 12.37 -11.12
CA GLY A 113 -2.93 12.45 -10.13
C GLY A 113 -3.42 11.07 -9.68
N GLN A 114 -4.30 11.05 -8.69
CA GLN A 114 -4.75 9.82 -8.04
C GLN A 114 -5.47 8.86 -9.00
N GLU A 115 -6.34 9.35 -9.89
CA GLU A 115 -7.13 8.49 -10.79
C GLU A 115 -6.29 7.73 -11.80
N GLN A 116 -5.29 8.39 -12.39
CA GLN A 116 -4.46 7.80 -13.44
C GLN A 116 -3.11 7.30 -12.93
N GLY A 117 -2.68 7.81 -11.76
CA GLY A 117 -1.39 7.51 -11.15
C GLY A 117 -1.40 6.41 -10.13
N THR A 118 -2.56 5.88 -9.73
CA THR A 118 -2.65 4.76 -8.80
C THR A 118 -2.41 3.45 -9.53
N PHE A 119 -1.44 2.68 -9.04
CA PHE A 119 -1.07 1.37 -9.59
C PHE A 119 -1.13 0.31 -8.51
N VAL A 120 -1.43 -0.93 -8.94
CA VAL A 120 -1.47 -2.13 -8.10
C VAL A 120 -0.75 -3.29 -8.77
N ARG A 121 -0.32 -4.28 -7.99
CA ARG A 121 0.28 -5.52 -8.50
C ARG A 121 -0.80 -6.59 -8.69
N VAL A 122 -0.92 -7.06 -9.92
CA VAL A 122 -1.77 -8.20 -10.27
C VAL A 122 -0.87 -9.31 -10.77
N ALA A 123 -0.69 -10.35 -9.97
CA ALA A 123 0.35 -11.36 -10.15
C ALA A 123 1.74 -10.69 -10.27
N GLY A 124 2.51 -10.94 -11.30
CA GLY A 124 3.81 -10.32 -11.56
C GLY A 124 3.76 -8.99 -12.33
N THR A 125 2.58 -8.39 -12.62
CA THR A 125 2.47 -7.19 -13.45
C THR A 125 1.96 -5.98 -12.67
N THR A 126 2.47 -4.79 -13.01
CA THR A 126 1.97 -3.50 -12.53
C THR A 126 0.85 -3.01 -13.43
N ARG A 127 -0.33 -2.78 -12.88
CA ARG A 127 -1.52 -2.29 -13.61
C ARG A 127 -2.06 -1.03 -12.95
N GLN A 128 -2.66 -0.17 -13.75
CA GLN A 128 -3.42 0.96 -13.26
C GLN A 128 -4.64 0.44 -12.49
N ALA A 129 -4.91 1.02 -11.32
CA ALA A 129 -6.08 0.69 -10.53
C ALA A 129 -7.35 1.27 -11.15
N ASP A 130 -8.44 0.53 -11.09
CA ASP A 130 -9.76 1.03 -11.44
C ASP A 130 -10.40 1.78 -10.26
N GLN A 131 -11.52 2.46 -10.50
CA GLN A 131 -12.20 3.27 -9.49
C GLN A 131 -12.65 2.47 -8.24
N PRO A 132 -13.19 1.23 -8.37
CA PRO A 132 -13.46 0.39 -7.21
C PRO A 132 -12.21 0.13 -6.36
N THR A 133 -11.11 -0.28 -6.97
CA THR A 133 -9.83 -0.54 -6.28
C THR A 133 -9.30 0.72 -5.58
N ILE A 134 -9.40 1.90 -6.21
CA ILE A 134 -8.99 3.16 -5.58
C ILE A 134 -9.83 3.45 -4.33
N ARG A 135 -11.14 3.18 -4.36
CA ARG A 135 -12.03 3.34 -3.19
C ARG A 135 -11.65 2.39 -2.06
N GLU A 136 -11.36 1.13 -2.36
CA GLU A 136 -10.91 0.14 -1.38
C GLU A 136 -9.60 0.59 -0.71
N LEU A 137 -8.60 1.00 -1.50
CA LEU A 137 -7.34 1.54 -1.00
C LEU A 137 -7.55 2.80 -0.12
N THR A 138 -8.52 3.65 -0.47
CA THR A 138 -8.84 4.85 0.31
C THR A 138 -9.43 4.47 1.67
N ILE A 139 -10.30 3.48 1.72
CA ILE A 139 -10.86 2.96 2.98
C ILE A 139 -9.75 2.36 3.85
N GLU A 140 -8.90 1.51 3.27
CA GLU A 140 -7.74 0.92 3.97
C GLU A 140 -6.80 2.00 4.52
N GLY A 141 -6.47 3.01 3.72
CA GLY A 141 -5.55 4.09 4.11
C GLY A 141 -6.13 5.07 5.13
N SER A 142 -7.45 5.15 5.24
CA SER A 142 -8.11 6.00 6.25
C SER A 142 -8.21 5.35 7.63
N ASN A 143 -7.74 4.12 7.79
CA ASN A 143 -7.93 3.29 9.00
C ASN A 143 -9.40 3.17 9.43
N ARG A 144 -10.34 3.35 8.48
CA ARG A 144 -11.77 3.16 8.72
C ARG A 144 -12.14 1.76 8.28
N SER A 145 -12.87 1.04 9.12
CA SER A 145 -13.49 -0.20 8.68
C SER A 145 -14.69 0.11 7.77
N PHE A 146 -15.08 -0.83 6.94
CA PHE A 146 -16.15 -0.64 5.96
C PHE A 146 -17.48 -0.25 6.61
N ASP A 147 -17.72 -0.72 7.83
CA ASP A 147 -18.87 -0.41 8.67
C ASP A 147 -18.88 1.04 9.22
N GLN A 148 -17.75 1.74 9.17
CA GLN A 148 -17.64 3.17 9.53
C GLN A 148 -17.88 4.12 8.33
N VAL A 149 -18.06 3.57 7.12
CA VAL A 149 -18.35 4.38 5.94
C VAL A 149 -19.83 4.76 5.93
N GLN A 150 -20.09 6.07 5.92
CA GLN A 150 -21.45 6.59 5.87
C GLN A 150 -22.17 6.11 4.61
N CYS A 151 -23.31 5.45 4.78
CA CYS A 151 -24.19 5.10 3.66
C CYS A 151 -24.86 6.36 3.12
N LEU A 152 -24.36 6.88 2.00
CA LEU A 152 -24.95 8.06 1.36
C LEU A 152 -26.31 7.71 0.76
N GLY A 153 -27.31 8.55 1.04
CA GLY A 153 -28.67 8.39 0.48
C GLY A 153 -29.62 7.51 1.30
N LEU A 154 -29.19 7.00 2.45
CA LEU A 154 -30.06 6.35 3.43
C LEU A 154 -30.29 7.32 4.61
N SER A 155 -31.55 7.57 4.94
CA SER A 155 -31.94 8.18 6.20
C SER A 155 -32.42 7.09 7.15
N VAL A 156 -31.92 7.11 8.38
CA VAL A 156 -32.42 6.21 9.43
C VAL A 156 -33.64 6.87 10.05
N ALA A 157 -34.75 6.14 10.16
CA ALA A 157 -35.96 6.66 10.81
C ALA A 157 -35.72 6.76 12.33
N GLU A 158 -36.35 7.74 12.99
CA GLU A 158 -36.24 7.93 14.43
C GLU A 158 -36.67 6.68 15.21
N GLU A 159 -37.69 5.99 14.70
CA GLU A 159 -38.21 4.71 15.23
C GLU A 159 -37.14 3.59 15.21
N ASP A 160 -36.26 3.55 14.18
CA ASP A 160 -35.20 2.55 14.07
C ASP A 160 -34.09 2.84 15.08
N ILE A 161 -33.80 4.12 15.35
CA ILE A 161 -32.81 4.56 16.36
C ILE A 161 -33.32 4.18 17.77
N GLU A 162 -34.58 4.43 18.05
CA GLU A 162 -35.22 4.05 19.32
C GLU A 162 -35.21 2.53 19.53
N ALA A 163 -35.54 1.75 18.50
CA ALA A 163 -35.53 0.30 18.53
C ALA A 163 -34.12 -0.25 18.79
N LEU A 164 -33.08 0.35 18.16
CA LEU A 164 -31.68 0.01 18.40
C LEU A 164 -31.24 0.32 19.84
N CYS A 165 -31.58 1.51 20.36
CA CYS A 165 -31.31 1.88 21.75
C CYS A 165 -31.94 0.91 22.75
N ALA A 166 -33.18 0.51 22.50
CA ALA A 166 -33.90 -0.46 23.35
C ALA A 166 -33.23 -1.85 23.30
N SER A 167 -32.85 -2.31 22.10
CA SER A 167 -32.15 -3.59 21.90
C SER A 167 -30.81 -3.62 22.60
N LEU A 168 -29.98 -2.57 22.45
CA LEU A 168 -28.69 -2.46 23.11
C LEU A 168 -28.83 -2.41 24.64
N THR A 169 -29.82 -1.66 25.14
CA THR A 169 -30.10 -1.60 26.57
C THR A 169 -30.50 -2.96 27.14
N LYS A 170 -31.33 -3.71 26.40
CA LYS A 170 -31.73 -5.06 26.77
C LYS A 170 -30.54 -6.00 26.82
N THR A 171 -29.75 -6.04 25.76
CA THR A 171 -28.54 -6.89 25.68
C THR A 171 -27.55 -6.57 26.80
N ALA A 172 -27.35 -5.29 27.10
CA ALA A 172 -26.49 -4.86 28.22
C ALA A 172 -27.02 -5.34 29.58
N LYS A 173 -28.34 -5.31 29.78
CA LYS A 173 -28.97 -5.83 31.04
C LYS A 173 -28.84 -7.34 31.13
N ASP A 174 -29.06 -8.05 30.02
CA ASP A 174 -29.01 -9.53 29.98
C ASP A 174 -27.59 -10.06 30.25
N ASN A 175 -26.55 -9.29 29.93
CA ASN A 175 -25.14 -9.66 30.13
C ASN A 175 -24.51 -9.06 31.41
N ALA A 176 -25.22 -8.25 32.17
CA ALA A 176 -24.68 -7.62 33.38
C ALA A 176 -24.88 -8.50 34.63
N GLU A 177 -23.88 -8.54 35.49
CA GLU A 177 -23.99 -9.18 36.84
C GLU A 177 -25.09 -8.55 37.69
N ASP A 178 -25.33 -7.23 37.55
CA ASP A 178 -26.37 -6.48 38.22
C ASP A 178 -27.14 -5.62 37.20
N PRO A 179 -28.25 -6.15 36.64
CA PRO A 179 -29.05 -5.45 35.62
C PRO A 179 -29.63 -4.10 36.10
N SER A 180 -29.75 -3.87 37.40
CA SER A 180 -30.31 -2.63 37.94
C SER A 180 -29.38 -1.43 37.76
N LYS A 181 -28.09 -1.66 37.58
CA LYS A 181 -27.06 -0.63 37.38
C LYS A 181 -26.87 -0.25 35.90
N VAL A 182 -27.46 -0.98 34.98
CA VAL A 182 -27.35 -0.70 33.56
C VAL A 182 -28.23 0.50 33.19
N LYS A 183 -27.59 1.57 32.70
CA LYS A 183 -28.30 2.75 32.20
C LYS A 183 -28.89 2.49 30.83
N THR A 184 -30.00 3.14 30.56
CA THR A 184 -30.61 3.11 29.21
C THR A 184 -29.69 3.77 28.19
N VAL A 185 -29.43 3.10 27.08
CA VAL A 185 -28.69 3.67 25.96
C VAL A 185 -29.56 4.73 25.29
N THR A 186 -28.98 5.90 25.04
CA THR A 186 -29.66 7.03 24.41
C THR A 186 -29.09 7.32 23.04
N GLU A 187 -29.89 7.92 22.15
CA GLU A 187 -29.47 8.38 20.83
C GLU A 187 -28.18 9.22 20.89
N LYS A 188 -28.09 10.15 21.86
CA LYS A 188 -26.89 10.97 22.05
C LYS A 188 -25.62 10.15 22.28
N GLN A 189 -25.74 8.99 22.90
CA GLN A 189 -24.61 8.09 23.12
C GLN A 189 -24.27 7.30 21.85
N LEU A 190 -25.28 6.91 21.04
CA LEU A 190 -25.04 6.26 19.75
C LEU A 190 -24.31 7.18 18.76
N LEU A 191 -24.60 8.47 18.77
CA LEU A 191 -23.97 9.47 17.87
C LEU A 191 -22.56 9.89 18.30
N GLN A 192 -22.07 9.42 19.46
CA GLN A 192 -20.71 9.69 19.97
C GLN A 192 -19.73 8.55 19.68
N TRP A 193 -20.18 7.49 19.04
CA TRP A 193 -19.38 6.32 18.63
C TRP A 193 -19.06 6.43 17.13
#